data_76c02494440386b08c48eca471790737
#
_entry.id   76c02494440386b08c48eca471790737
#
_cell.length_a   1.000
_cell.length_b   1.000
_cell.length_c   1.000
_cell.angle_alpha   90.00
_cell.angle_beta   90.00
_cell.angle_gamma   90.00
#
_symmetry.space_group_name_H-M   'P 1'
#
loop_
_entity.id
_entity.type
_entity.pdbx_description
1 polymer ?
#
loop_
_entity_poly.entity_id
_entity_poly.type
_entity_poly.pdbx_seq_one_letter_code
_entity_poly.pdbx_strand_id
1 'polypeptide(L)'
;MIEQINMSEGIMMSKRVRQCIGILFAIVAYYIVHEGAHLIVALALHAFKSIHFMGIGIQIDIYRDKLTDIQLGVFCIAGVTATLITAYALVYFKDKICGIRNMLVKAIFYYVTVTMLVLDSIYLCLLSGAFGGGDLNGILYLMPQAWAWTIFAFILLFNIWILLKKINPIYTASFKEK
;
A
#
# COMPACT_ATOMS: atom_id res chain seq x y z
N MET A 1 53.60 15.46 8.79
CA MET A 1 52.24 15.85 9.19
C MET A 1 51.35 15.36 8.04
N ILE A 2 50.86 14.12 8.12
CA ILE A 2 50.07 13.48 7.09
C ILE A 2 48.59 13.79 7.48
N GLU A 3 47.93 14.66 6.69
CA GLU A 3 46.50 14.88 6.80
C GLU A 3 45.77 13.56 6.56
N GLN A 4 45.20 13.01 7.61
CA GLN A 4 44.22 11.95 7.47
C GLN A 4 42.98 12.55 6.80
N ILE A 5 42.85 12.32 5.50
CA ILE A 5 41.63 12.59 4.78
C ILE A 5 40.56 11.65 5.36
N ASN A 6 39.67 12.24 6.12
CA ASN A 6 38.55 11.59 6.75
C ASN A 6 37.56 11.12 5.66
N MET A 7 37.77 9.93 5.10
CA MET A 7 36.88 9.28 4.12
C MET A 7 35.59 8.75 4.79
N SER A 8 34.87 9.58 5.53
CA SER A 8 33.58 9.24 6.12
C SER A 8 32.45 10.19 5.76
N GLU A 9 32.60 11.02 4.73
CA GLU A 9 31.47 11.68 4.11
C GLU A 9 30.75 10.69 3.19
N GLY A 10 29.97 9.80 3.80
CA GLY A 10 28.99 9.01 3.06
C GLY A 10 28.13 9.98 2.25
N ILE A 11 28.11 9.81 0.92
CA ILE A 11 27.36 10.62 -0.04
C ILE A 11 25.96 10.87 0.52
N MET A 12 25.73 12.08 1.05
CA MET A 12 24.42 12.45 1.58
C MET A 12 23.43 12.49 0.41
N MET A 13 22.69 11.42 0.26
CA MET A 13 21.67 11.28 -0.79
C MET A 13 20.69 12.46 -0.73
N SER A 14 20.46 13.14 -1.86
CA SER A 14 19.59 14.29 -1.92
C SER A 14 18.16 13.94 -1.49
N LYS A 15 17.42 14.91 -0.95
CA LYS A 15 16.02 14.73 -0.56
C LYS A 15 15.17 14.17 -1.71
N ARG A 16 15.36 14.68 -2.93
CA ARG A 16 14.60 14.25 -4.13
C ARG A 16 14.85 12.79 -4.45
N VAL A 17 16.13 12.35 -4.42
CA VAL A 17 16.49 10.95 -4.68
C VAL A 17 15.85 10.02 -3.64
N ARG A 18 15.90 10.38 -2.35
CA ARG A 18 15.21 9.60 -1.29
C ARG A 18 13.71 9.50 -1.51
N GLN A 19 13.07 10.58 -1.97
CA GLN A 19 11.64 10.60 -2.30
C GLN A 19 11.33 9.66 -3.46
N CYS A 20 12.06 9.78 -4.57
CA CYS A 20 11.87 8.91 -5.74
C CYS A 20 12.04 7.42 -5.38
N ILE A 21 13.09 7.07 -4.64
CA ILE A 21 13.30 5.70 -4.19
C ILE A 21 12.17 5.25 -3.25
N GLY A 22 11.76 6.12 -2.31
CA GLY A 22 10.65 5.81 -1.40
C GLY A 22 9.34 5.53 -2.12
N ILE A 23 9.01 6.32 -3.13
CA ILE A 23 7.80 6.12 -3.96
C ILE A 23 7.90 4.81 -4.76
N LEU A 24 9.07 4.53 -5.38
CA LEU A 24 9.28 3.29 -6.12
C LEU A 24 9.08 2.06 -5.23
N PHE A 25 9.70 2.06 -4.03
CA PHE A 25 9.50 0.99 -3.05
C PHE A 25 8.06 0.89 -2.57
N ALA A 26 7.34 2.01 -2.45
CA ALA A 26 5.93 2.00 -2.06
C ALA A 26 5.06 1.31 -3.11
N ILE A 27 5.30 1.56 -4.40
CA ILE A 27 4.60 0.89 -5.50
C ILE A 27 4.86 -0.61 -5.47
N VAL A 28 6.13 -1.02 -5.35
CA VAL A 28 6.50 -2.45 -5.29
C VAL A 28 5.89 -3.13 -4.06
N ALA A 29 6.00 -2.52 -2.88
CA ALA A 29 5.43 -3.06 -1.64
C ALA A 29 3.90 -3.17 -1.71
N TYR A 30 3.24 -2.19 -2.32
CA TYR A 30 1.80 -2.22 -2.53
C TYR A 30 1.39 -3.43 -3.37
N TYR A 31 2.00 -3.64 -4.53
CA TYR A 31 1.68 -4.79 -5.38
C TYR A 31 1.97 -6.12 -4.67
N ILE A 32 3.10 -6.24 -3.97
CA ILE A 32 3.43 -7.47 -3.24
C ILE A 32 2.36 -7.79 -2.18
N VAL A 33 1.88 -6.82 -1.43
CA VAL A 33 0.89 -7.03 -0.37
C VAL A 33 -0.50 -7.25 -0.96
N HIS A 34 -0.91 -6.40 -1.89
CA HIS A 34 -2.25 -6.43 -2.51
C HIS A 34 -2.44 -7.70 -3.34
N GLU A 35 -1.61 -7.91 -4.36
CA GLU A 35 -1.70 -9.07 -5.23
C GLU A 35 -1.30 -10.36 -4.53
N GLY A 36 -0.38 -10.28 -3.55
CA GLY A 36 -0.03 -11.41 -2.71
C GLY A 36 -1.23 -11.94 -1.91
N ALA A 37 -2.10 -11.06 -1.43
CA ALA A 37 -3.33 -11.47 -0.75
C ALA A 37 -4.32 -12.14 -1.72
N HIS A 38 -4.50 -11.58 -2.92
CA HIS A 38 -5.28 -12.24 -3.98
C HIS A 38 -4.74 -13.61 -4.32
N LEU A 39 -3.41 -13.75 -4.46
CA LEU A 39 -2.77 -15.03 -4.74
C LEU A 39 -3.03 -16.06 -3.64
N ILE A 40 -2.90 -15.67 -2.38
CA ILE A 40 -3.16 -16.57 -1.24
C ILE A 40 -4.60 -17.08 -1.27
N VAL A 41 -5.57 -16.18 -1.49
CA VAL A 41 -7.00 -16.56 -1.56
C VAL A 41 -7.28 -17.42 -2.80
N ALA A 42 -6.72 -17.08 -3.96
CA ALA A 42 -6.89 -17.86 -5.19
C ALA A 42 -6.36 -19.30 -5.02
N LEU A 43 -5.19 -19.46 -4.36
CA LEU A 43 -4.62 -20.77 -4.07
C LEU A 43 -5.46 -21.55 -3.05
N ALA A 44 -5.92 -20.89 -1.98
CA ALA A 44 -6.76 -21.50 -0.95
C ALA A 44 -8.11 -21.99 -1.50
N LEU A 45 -8.66 -21.28 -2.50
CA LEU A 45 -9.90 -21.65 -3.19
C LEU A 45 -9.69 -22.58 -4.40
N HIS A 46 -8.45 -23.01 -4.68
CA HIS A 46 -8.08 -23.82 -5.84
C HIS A 46 -8.52 -23.20 -7.19
N ALA A 47 -8.57 -21.87 -7.24
CA ALA A 47 -9.02 -21.10 -8.41
C ALA A 47 -7.90 -20.32 -9.11
N PHE A 48 -6.66 -20.42 -8.65
CA PHE A 48 -5.53 -19.75 -9.29
C PHE A 48 -5.35 -20.21 -10.75
N LYS A 49 -5.15 -19.25 -11.66
CA LYS A 49 -4.95 -19.51 -13.10
C LYS A 49 -3.55 -19.07 -13.54
N SER A 50 -3.23 -17.80 -13.40
CA SER A 50 -1.95 -17.25 -13.86
C SER A 50 -1.65 -15.89 -13.20
N ILE A 51 -0.41 -15.43 -13.33
CA ILE A 51 0.00 -14.07 -13.00
C ILE A 51 0.15 -13.31 -14.31
N HIS A 52 -0.58 -12.21 -14.44
CA HIS A 52 -0.49 -11.32 -15.59
C HIS A 52 0.29 -10.06 -15.25
N PHE A 53 1.21 -9.70 -16.15
CA PHE A 53 1.93 -8.43 -16.09
C PHE A 53 1.29 -7.45 -17.09
N MET A 54 0.73 -6.35 -16.59
CA MET A 54 0.11 -5.29 -17.38
C MET A 54 0.94 -4.00 -17.27
N GLY A 55 1.96 -3.84 -18.11
CA GLY A 55 2.91 -2.74 -18.00
C GLY A 55 3.66 -2.79 -16.68
N ILE A 56 3.43 -1.82 -15.80
CA ILE A 56 4.02 -1.79 -14.44
C ILE A 56 3.14 -2.49 -13.39
N GLY A 57 1.96 -2.96 -13.77
CA GLY A 57 1.01 -3.64 -12.90
C GLY A 57 1.16 -5.16 -12.94
N ILE A 58 0.77 -5.79 -11.84
CA ILE A 58 0.63 -7.24 -11.71
C ILE A 58 -0.84 -7.52 -11.39
N GLN A 59 -1.38 -8.59 -11.93
CA GLN A 59 -2.74 -9.04 -11.65
C GLN A 59 -2.77 -10.55 -11.48
N ILE A 60 -3.51 -11.03 -10.48
CA ILE A 60 -3.74 -12.46 -10.26
C ILE A 60 -5.02 -12.88 -11.00
N ASP A 61 -4.85 -13.74 -12.02
CA ASP A 61 -5.97 -14.32 -12.75
C ASP A 61 -6.48 -15.56 -12.03
N ILE A 62 -7.80 -15.76 -12.12
CA ILE A 62 -8.50 -16.88 -11.51
C ILE A 62 -9.43 -17.58 -12.52
N TYR A 63 -9.72 -18.84 -12.28
CA TYR A 63 -10.80 -19.56 -12.94
C TYR A 63 -12.13 -19.14 -12.29
N ARG A 64 -12.84 -18.18 -12.90
CA ARG A 64 -14.09 -17.61 -12.38
C ARG A 64 -15.19 -18.68 -12.20
N ASP A 65 -15.24 -19.65 -13.09
CA ASP A 65 -16.18 -20.77 -13.10
C ASP A 65 -16.03 -21.71 -11.89
N LYS A 66 -14.88 -21.69 -11.22
CA LYS A 66 -14.64 -22.46 -9.99
C LYS A 66 -15.11 -21.76 -8.72
N LEU A 67 -15.50 -20.49 -8.80
CA LEU A 67 -15.86 -19.68 -7.64
C LEU A 67 -17.36 -19.38 -7.60
N THR A 68 -17.94 -19.46 -6.41
CA THR A 68 -19.23 -18.84 -6.13
C THR A 68 -19.08 -17.31 -6.10
N ASP A 69 -20.20 -16.59 -6.20
CA ASP A 69 -20.19 -15.13 -6.14
C ASP A 69 -19.60 -14.61 -4.81
N ILE A 70 -19.93 -15.27 -3.69
CA ILE A 70 -19.36 -14.92 -2.38
C ILE A 70 -17.83 -15.14 -2.36
N GLN A 71 -17.34 -16.25 -2.91
CA GLN A 71 -15.91 -16.54 -2.97
C GLN A 71 -15.17 -15.52 -3.86
N LEU A 72 -15.78 -15.11 -4.97
CA LEU A 72 -15.23 -14.03 -5.79
C LEU A 72 -15.16 -12.71 -5.01
N GLY A 73 -16.21 -12.37 -4.27
CA GLY A 73 -16.20 -11.18 -3.41
C GLY A 73 -15.11 -11.24 -2.34
N VAL A 74 -14.91 -12.42 -1.71
CA VAL A 74 -13.81 -12.65 -0.74
C VAL A 74 -12.45 -12.51 -1.41
N PHE A 75 -12.26 -13.04 -2.62
CA PHE A 75 -11.05 -12.86 -3.40
C PHE A 75 -10.78 -11.37 -3.65
N CYS A 76 -11.76 -10.62 -4.15
CA CYS A 76 -11.58 -9.22 -4.50
C CYS A 76 -11.38 -8.29 -3.29
N ILE A 77 -11.95 -8.60 -2.11
CA ILE A 77 -11.72 -7.79 -0.90
C ILE A 77 -10.39 -8.11 -0.20
N ALA A 78 -9.72 -9.21 -0.56
CA ALA A 78 -8.52 -9.67 0.13
C ALA A 78 -7.35 -8.68 -0.03
N GLY A 79 -7.15 -8.13 -1.23
CA GLY A 79 -6.09 -7.16 -1.51
C GLY A 79 -6.20 -5.94 -0.62
N VAL A 80 -7.35 -5.27 -0.63
CA VAL A 80 -7.58 -4.07 0.19
C VAL A 80 -7.52 -4.36 1.70
N THR A 81 -7.98 -5.54 2.12
CA THR A 81 -7.89 -5.92 3.53
C THR A 81 -6.43 -6.08 3.97
N ALA A 82 -5.59 -6.74 3.16
CA ALA A 82 -4.18 -6.93 3.46
C ALA A 82 -3.40 -5.60 3.48
N THR A 83 -3.66 -4.71 2.54
CA THR A 83 -3.03 -3.39 2.51
C THR A 83 -3.42 -2.53 3.71
N LEU A 84 -4.70 -2.52 4.13
CA LEU A 84 -5.15 -1.81 5.32
C LEU A 84 -4.54 -2.39 6.61
N ILE A 85 -4.50 -3.72 6.76
CA ILE A 85 -3.84 -4.37 7.91
C ILE A 85 -2.37 -3.95 7.97
N THR A 86 -1.66 -4.01 6.84
CA THR A 86 -0.26 -3.60 6.75
C THR A 86 -0.09 -2.11 7.07
N ALA A 87 -0.96 -1.24 6.54
CA ALA A 87 -0.95 0.19 6.82
C ALA A 87 -1.09 0.46 8.32
N TYR A 88 -2.08 -0.15 8.98
CA TYR A 88 -2.31 0.05 10.41
C TYR A 88 -1.19 -0.55 11.28
N ALA A 89 -0.57 -1.65 10.86
CA ALA A 89 0.64 -2.16 11.51
C ALA A 89 1.79 -1.14 11.42
N LEU A 90 2.03 -0.55 10.24
CA LEU A 90 3.04 0.50 10.05
C LEU A 90 2.73 1.77 10.88
N VAL A 91 1.46 2.16 10.97
CA VAL A 91 1.02 3.26 11.87
C VAL A 91 1.30 2.93 13.33
N TYR A 92 1.05 1.70 13.76
CA TYR A 92 1.35 1.25 15.12
C TYR A 92 2.85 1.32 15.43
N PHE A 93 3.70 0.89 14.48
CA PHE A 93 5.15 0.89 14.64
C PHE A 93 5.85 2.20 14.26
N LYS A 94 5.10 3.27 13.94
CA LYS A 94 5.66 4.55 13.45
C LYS A 94 6.79 5.12 14.30
N ASP A 95 6.68 5.04 15.65
CA ASP A 95 7.69 5.60 16.56
C ASP A 95 9.01 4.83 16.46
N LYS A 96 8.95 3.49 16.37
CA LYS A 96 10.13 2.66 16.14
C LYS A 96 10.77 2.94 14.79
N ILE A 97 9.94 3.09 13.75
CA ILE A 97 10.41 3.40 12.39
C ILE A 97 11.08 4.78 12.36
N CYS A 98 10.48 5.78 13.00
CA CYS A 98 11.05 7.12 13.08
C CYS A 98 12.37 7.18 13.89
N GLY A 99 12.60 6.23 14.79
CA GLY A 99 13.88 6.06 15.52
C GLY A 99 15.01 5.49 14.68
N ILE A 100 14.76 4.97 13.46
CA ILE A 100 15.79 4.44 12.56
C ILE A 100 16.71 5.61 12.12
N ARG A 101 18.03 5.44 12.24
CA ARG A 101 18.99 6.48 11.83
C ARG A 101 19.05 6.71 10.31
N ASN A 102 18.79 5.66 9.52
CA ASN A 102 18.87 5.74 8.07
C ASN A 102 17.68 6.49 7.47
N MET A 103 17.97 7.68 6.91
CA MET A 103 16.97 8.57 6.32
C MET A 103 16.26 7.98 5.08
N LEU A 104 16.95 7.11 4.31
CA LEU A 104 16.35 6.43 3.16
C LEU A 104 15.31 5.42 3.62
N VAL A 105 15.65 4.59 4.61
CA VAL A 105 14.73 3.61 5.18
C VAL A 105 13.50 4.27 5.78
N LYS A 106 13.67 5.38 6.51
CA LYS A 106 12.53 6.18 6.99
C LYS A 106 11.65 6.69 5.85
N ALA A 107 12.25 7.19 4.77
CA ALA A 107 11.50 7.66 3.61
C ALA A 107 10.72 6.52 2.94
N ILE A 108 11.32 5.35 2.77
CA ILE A 108 10.65 4.17 2.23
C ILE A 108 9.41 3.84 3.07
N PHE A 109 9.56 3.66 4.38
CA PHE A 109 8.43 3.34 5.27
C PHE A 109 7.36 4.43 5.27
N TYR A 110 7.75 5.70 5.20
CA TYR A 110 6.78 6.80 5.07
C TYR A 110 5.91 6.63 3.82
N TYR A 111 6.53 6.49 2.64
CA TYR A 111 5.78 6.37 1.38
C TYR A 111 4.96 5.08 1.29
N VAL A 112 5.50 3.96 1.80
CA VAL A 112 4.75 2.69 1.90
C VAL A 112 3.51 2.89 2.78
N THR A 113 3.66 3.51 3.96
CA THR A 113 2.53 3.77 4.87
C THR A 113 1.47 4.66 4.21
N VAL A 114 1.88 5.75 3.56
CA VAL A 114 0.95 6.66 2.87
C VAL A 114 0.21 5.94 1.76
N THR A 115 0.92 5.21 0.90
CA THR A 115 0.31 4.48 -0.22
C THR A 115 -0.71 3.47 0.26
N MET A 116 -0.36 2.63 1.25
CA MET A 116 -1.26 1.60 1.77
C MET A 116 -2.46 2.17 2.55
N LEU A 117 -2.34 3.35 3.16
CA LEU A 117 -3.47 4.00 3.81
C LEU A 117 -4.52 4.52 2.83
N VAL A 118 -4.10 5.02 1.66
CA VAL A 118 -5.02 5.82 0.84
C VAL A 118 -5.36 5.21 -0.52
N LEU A 119 -4.48 4.42 -1.13
CA LEU A 119 -4.59 4.05 -2.54
C LEU A 119 -5.86 3.23 -2.83
N ASP A 120 -6.08 2.14 -2.11
CA ASP A 120 -7.26 1.28 -2.31
C ASP A 120 -8.56 2.02 -2.01
N SER A 121 -8.57 2.80 -0.92
CA SER A 121 -9.77 3.55 -0.54
C SER A 121 -10.12 4.61 -1.58
N ILE A 122 -9.13 5.33 -2.13
CA ILE A 122 -9.33 6.28 -3.25
C ILE A 122 -9.86 5.54 -4.48
N TYR A 123 -9.20 4.43 -4.84
CA TYR A 123 -9.60 3.65 -6.00
C TYR A 123 -11.05 3.17 -5.87
N LEU A 124 -11.40 2.52 -4.78
CA LEU A 124 -12.70 1.89 -4.61
C LEU A 124 -13.87 2.89 -4.48
N CYS A 125 -13.66 4.06 -3.84
CA CYS A 125 -14.75 5.02 -3.68
C CYS A 125 -14.84 6.08 -4.78
N LEU A 126 -13.72 6.41 -5.48
CA LEU A 126 -13.69 7.52 -6.46
C LEU A 126 -13.34 7.09 -7.88
N LEU A 127 -12.40 6.16 -8.05
CA LEU A 127 -11.78 5.89 -9.36
C LEU A 127 -12.28 4.62 -10.03
N SER A 128 -12.88 3.69 -9.30
CA SER A 128 -13.30 2.38 -9.81
C SER A 128 -14.26 2.47 -11.01
N GLY A 129 -15.15 3.45 -11.01
CA GLY A 129 -16.06 3.70 -12.12
C GLY A 129 -15.36 4.14 -13.42
N ALA A 130 -14.21 4.80 -13.32
CA ALA A 130 -13.45 5.27 -14.48
C ALA A 130 -12.49 4.21 -15.04
N PHE A 131 -12.07 3.24 -14.23
CA PHE A 131 -11.07 2.23 -14.57
C PHE A 131 -11.63 0.80 -14.69
N GLY A 132 -12.91 0.64 -14.96
CA GLY A 132 -13.54 -0.65 -15.24
C GLY A 132 -13.88 -1.49 -14.01
N GLY A 133 -13.83 -0.91 -12.81
CA GLY A 133 -14.32 -1.52 -11.57
C GLY A 133 -13.31 -2.44 -10.85
N GLY A 134 -12.47 -3.18 -11.54
CA GLY A 134 -11.49 -4.06 -10.89
C GLY A 134 -12.08 -4.88 -9.73
N ASP A 135 -11.44 -4.80 -8.56
CA ASP A 135 -11.89 -5.47 -7.34
C ASP A 135 -13.30 -5.06 -6.89
N LEU A 136 -13.71 -3.81 -7.17
CA LEU A 136 -15.06 -3.39 -6.83
C LEU A 136 -16.11 -4.32 -7.43
N ASN A 137 -15.93 -4.77 -8.67
CA ASN A 137 -16.91 -5.66 -9.33
C ASN A 137 -17.15 -6.96 -8.54
N GLY A 138 -16.12 -7.52 -7.95
CA GLY A 138 -16.24 -8.69 -7.08
C GLY A 138 -16.81 -8.34 -5.71
N ILE A 139 -16.43 -7.20 -5.12
CA ILE A 139 -16.95 -6.72 -3.83
C ILE A 139 -18.47 -6.51 -3.90
N LEU A 140 -19.00 -6.14 -5.07
CA LEU A 140 -20.45 -5.95 -5.26
C LEU A 140 -21.28 -7.24 -5.12
N TYR A 141 -20.66 -8.42 -5.13
CA TYR A 141 -21.34 -9.67 -4.76
C TYR A 141 -21.49 -9.80 -3.23
N LEU A 142 -20.74 -9.05 -2.43
CA LEU A 142 -20.85 -9.06 -0.97
C LEU A 142 -21.78 -7.97 -0.45
N MET A 143 -21.88 -6.83 -1.16
CA MET A 143 -22.65 -5.68 -0.71
C MET A 143 -23.06 -4.77 -1.88
N PRO A 144 -24.20 -4.02 -1.76
CA PRO A 144 -24.60 -3.02 -2.75
C PRO A 144 -23.54 -1.93 -2.95
N GLN A 145 -23.44 -1.39 -4.16
CA GLN A 145 -22.45 -0.38 -4.55
C GLN A 145 -22.45 0.87 -3.65
N ALA A 146 -23.64 1.35 -3.28
CA ALA A 146 -23.77 2.51 -2.40
C ALA A 146 -23.09 2.27 -1.03
N TRP A 147 -23.22 1.05 -0.48
CA TRP A 147 -22.55 0.66 0.76
C TRP A 147 -21.04 0.56 0.59
N ALA A 148 -20.56 -0.09 -0.49
CA ALA A 148 -19.15 -0.17 -0.78
C ALA A 148 -18.51 1.22 -0.86
N TRP A 149 -19.06 2.11 -1.68
CA TRP A 149 -18.58 3.50 -1.79
C TRP A 149 -18.60 4.25 -0.45
N THR A 150 -19.68 4.11 0.32
CA THR A 150 -19.81 4.79 1.62
C THR A 150 -18.74 4.29 2.61
N ILE A 151 -18.59 2.98 2.72
CA ILE A 151 -17.59 2.37 3.63
C ILE A 151 -16.17 2.81 3.25
N PHE A 152 -15.79 2.70 1.98
CA PHE A 152 -14.46 3.09 1.55
C PHE A 152 -14.22 4.61 1.60
N ALA A 153 -15.25 5.43 1.44
CA ALA A 153 -15.14 6.88 1.68
C ALA A 153 -14.89 7.19 3.17
N PHE A 154 -15.58 6.52 4.10
CA PHE A 154 -15.30 6.67 5.54
C PHE A 154 -13.89 6.18 5.90
N ILE A 155 -13.46 5.04 5.37
CA ILE A 155 -12.09 4.54 5.57
C ILE A 155 -11.08 5.55 5.04
N LEU A 156 -11.30 6.13 3.86
CA LEU A 156 -10.43 7.15 3.28
C LEU A 156 -10.33 8.39 4.19
N LEU A 157 -11.46 8.93 4.64
CA LEU A 157 -11.47 10.10 5.52
C LEU A 157 -10.75 9.82 6.84
N PHE A 158 -10.96 8.64 7.43
CA PHE A 158 -10.26 8.21 8.63
C PHE A 158 -8.75 8.06 8.41
N ASN A 159 -8.35 7.47 7.30
CA ASN A 159 -6.95 7.29 6.93
C ASN A 159 -6.25 8.64 6.64
N ILE A 160 -6.95 9.58 6.00
CA ILE A 160 -6.44 10.96 5.83
C ILE A 160 -6.25 11.63 7.20
N TRP A 161 -7.19 11.45 8.13
CA TRP A 161 -7.04 11.97 9.49
C TRP A 161 -5.83 11.37 10.20
N ILE A 162 -5.61 10.03 10.12
CA ILE A 162 -4.40 9.36 10.64
C ILE A 162 -3.15 9.97 10.02
N LEU A 163 -3.13 10.11 8.70
CA LEU A 163 -1.99 10.66 7.96
C LEU A 163 -1.65 12.07 8.45
N LEU A 164 -2.64 12.96 8.55
CA LEU A 164 -2.42 14.35 8.92
C LEU A 164 -2.08 14.53 10.40
N LYS A 165 -2.70 13.75 11.30
CA LYS A 165 -2.59 13.93 12.74
C LYS A 165 -1.58 13.01 13.42
N LYS A 166 -1.26 11.85 12.84
CA LYS A 166 -0.40 10.84 13.47
C LYS A 166 0.89 10.61 12.70
N ILE A 167 0.85 10.55 11.37
CA ILE A 167 2.01 10.17 10.56
C ILE A 167 2.86 11.39 10.19
N ASN A 168 2.27 12.39 9.52
CA ASN A 168 3.01 13.54 9.03
C ASN A 168 3.76 14.30 10.12
N PRO A 169 3.20 14.60 11.32
CA PRO A 169 3.93 15.33 12.35
C PRO A 169 5.17 14.59 12.82
N ILE A 170 5.05 13.27 13.11
CA ILE A 170 6.14 12.47 13.66
C ILE A 170 7.27 12.28 12.64
N TYR A 171 6.90 11.90 11.39
CA TYR A 171 7.91 11.76 10.33
C TYR A 171 8.59 13.08 10.00
N THR A 172 7.84 14.21 9.96
CA THR A 172 8.43 15.53 9.73
C THR A 172 9.42 15.91 10.82
N ALA A 173 9.11 15.66 12.09
CA ALA A 173 10.03 15.86 13.20
C ALA A 173 11.29 15.00 13.04
N SER A 174 11.11 13.68 12.80
CA SER A 174 12.21 12.73 12.69
C SER A 174 13.15 12.98 11.49
N PHE A 175 12.69 13.67 10.44
CA PHE A 175 13.53 14.08 9.31
C PHE A 175 14.31 15.38 9.58
N LYS A 176 13.94 16.16 10.62
CA LYS A 176 14.65 17.38 11.04
C LYS A 176 15.74 17.08 12.07
N GLU A 177 15.60 16.02 12.84
CA GLU A 177 16.61 15.55 13.77
C GLU A 177 17.80 14.99 12.98
N LYS A 178 18.95 15.68 13.07
CA LYS A 178 20.23 15.29 12.42
C LYS A 178 21.05 14.40 13.33
#